data_d8ed4a6aab10149dd09f9885e171dc16
#
_entry.id   d8ed4a6aab10149dd09f9885e171dc16
#
_cell.length_a   1.000
_cell.length_b   1.000
_cell.length_c   1.000
_cell.angle_alpha   90.00
_cell.angle_beta   90.00
_cell.angle_gamma   90.00
#
_symmetry.space_group_name_H-M   'P 1'
#
loop_
_entity.id
_entity.type
_entity.pdbx_description
1 polymer ?
#
loop_
_entity_poly.entity_id
_entity_poly.type
_entity_poly.pdbx_seq_one_letter_code
_entity_poly.pdbx_strand_id
1 'polypeptide(L)'
;FDVNDGRQSFGILNTLSFIQEGLNGKDTYVENIRNRAEGQMTGMRAILQFAYLHQGEIKKMVADGRKVLVSGKANPKVSIQSEHASNGQKLSITLLSYTTNTDTVVVVNDYRPVVKSIYDVTKPAGYLVPAENKKLMDWVQRHALTYSTFKNQKGYKIEQYTIKSIDSIDFERDIIINPQVEANAYTGTIGEGDYIFIPTAQLKGNMVVLALEPKSELGLVTYPLFADLLKIGEKFPVLRVSKK
;
A
#
# COMPACT_ATOMS: atom_id res chain seq x y z
N PHE A 1 2.99 -4.39 -4.75
CA PHE A 1 2.41 -4.11 -3.43
C PHE A 1 1.12 -3.33 -3.60
N ASP A 2 0.09 -4.01 -3.98
CA ASP A 2 -1.20 -3.38 -4.24
C ASP A 2 -2.07 -3.45 -2.97
N VAL A 3 -2.33 -2.30 -2.34
CA VAL A 3 -3.28 -2.23 -1.21
C VAL A 3 -4.73 -2.43 -1.66
N ASN A 4 -4.96 -2.62 -2.95
CA ASN A 4 -6.27 -2.94 -3.51
C ASN A 4 -6.59 -4.43 -3.43
N ASP A 5 -5.58 -5.31 -3.27
CA ASP A 5 -5.83 -6.72 -3.07
C ASP A 5 -6.26 -7.03 -1.62
N GLY A 6 -6.98 -8.12 -1.45
CA GLY A 6 -7.50 -8.53 -0.14
C GLY A 6 -6.40 -8.85 0.87
N ARG A 7 -5.20 -9.26 0.43
CA ARG A 7 -4.07 -9.58 1.29
C ARG A 7 -3.38 -8.31 1.80
N GLN A 8 -3.00 -7.42 0.89
CA GLN A 8 -2.23 -6.23 1.21
C GLN A 8 -3.07 -5.19 1.98
N SER A 9 -4.36 -5.08 1.67
CA SER A 9 -5.29 -4.19 2.36
C SER A 9 -5.44 -4.52 3.85
N PHE A 10 -5.31 -5.78 4.23
CA PHE A 10 -5.26 -6.19 5.63
C PHE A 10 -3.85 -6.10 6.21
N GLY A 11 -2.82 -6.46 5.43
CA GLY A 11 -1.43 -6.43 5.85
C GLY A 11 -0.96 -5.05 6.30
N ILE A 12 -1.39 -3.99 5.59
CA ILE A 12 -1.04 -2.60 5.93
C ILE A 12 -1.55 -2.16 7.32
N LEU A 13 -2.53 -2.88 7.87
CA LEU A 13 -3.09 -2.68 9.21
C LEU A 13 -2.41 -3.55 10.27
N ASN A 14 -1.22 -4.08 9.99
CA ASN A 14 -0.52 -5.05 10.82
C ASN A 14 -1.40 -6.24 11.20
N THR A 15 -2.08 -6.81 10.22
CA THR A 15 -2.86 -8.04 10.33
C THR A 15 -2.17 -9.11 9.52
N LEU A 16 -2.06 -10.32 10.06
CA LEU A 16 -1.60 -11.46 9.26
C LEU A 16 -2.61 -11.73 8.16
N SER A 17 -2.12 -11.71 6.94
CA SER A 17 -2.94 -11.87 5.75
C SER A 17 -2.23 -12.78 4.76
N PHE A 18 -2.96 -13.74 4.21
CA PHE A 18 -2.43 -14.74 3.31
C PHE A 18 -3.33 -14.84 2.08
N ILE A 19 -2.74 -15.14 0.95
CA ILE A 19 -3.43 -15.63 -0.22
C ILE A 19 -3.02 -17.07 -0.44
N GLN A 20 -3.99 -17.94 -0.62
CA GLN A 20 -3.75 -19.33 -0.96
C GLN A 20 -4.19 -19.55 -2.39
N GLU A 21 -3.25 -19.83 -3.25
CA GLU A 21 -3.50 -20.07 -4.66
C GLU A 21 -3.42 -21.56 -4.97
N GLY A 22 -4.26 -22.02 -5.88
CA GLY A 22 -4.23 -23.39 -6.42
C GLY A 22 -3.89 -23.36 -7.90
N LEU A 23 -3.06 -24.28 -8.33
CA LEU A 23 -2.73 -24.42 -9.74
C LEU A 23 -3.93 -24.83 -10.56
N ASN A 24 -4.13 -24.20 -11.71
CA ASN A 24 -5.18 -24.56 -12.66
C ASN A 24 -4.76 -25.77 -13.54
N GLY A 25 -3.48 -26.06 -13.67
CA GLY A 25 -2.95 -27.10 -14.54
C GLY A 25 -3.25 -26.83 -16.03
N LYS A 26 -3.29 -27.90 -16.83
CA LYS A 26 -3.80 -27.84 -18.21
C LYS A 26 -5.32 -27.84 -18.26
N ASP A 27 -5.92 -28.13 -17.14
CA ASP A 27 -7.34 -28.37 -17.04
C ASP A 27 -8.10 -27.06 -17.08
N THR A 28 -9.27 -27.11 -17.67
CA THR A 28 -10.25 -26.06 -17.52
C THR A 28 -10.78 -26.03 -16.08
N TYR A 29 -11.52 -25.00 -15.71
CA TYR A 29 -12.04 -24.82 -14.34
C TYR A 29 -12.85 -26.01 -13.81
N VAL A 30 -13.34 -26.89 -14.67
CA VAL A 30 -14.23 -28.02 -14.31
C VAL A 30 -13.43 -29.29 -14.05
N GLU A 31 -12.36 -29.52 -14.81
CA GLU A 31 -11.54 -30.71 -14.65
C GLU A 31 -10.71 -30.62 -13.36
N ASN A 32 -10.55 -31.73 -12.68
CA ASN A 32 -9.83 -31.83 -11.40
C ASN A 32 -10.34 -30.92 -10.27
N ILE A 33 -11.55 -30.35 -10.40
CA ILE A 33 -12.10 -29.44 -9.40
C ILE A 33 -12.11 -30.05 -7.99
N ARG A 34 -12.33 -31.36 -7.89
CA ARG A 34 -12.30 -32.07 -6.61
C ARG A 34 -10.92 -32.02 -5.97
N ASN A 35 -9.87 -32.39 -6.69
CA ASN A 35 -8.49 -32.38 -6.18
C ASN A 35 -8.06 -30.96 -5.80
N ARG A 36 -8.46 -29.97 -6.59
CA ARG A 36 -8.19 -28.56 -6.34
C ARG A 36 -8.91 -28.09 -5.07
N ALA A 37 -10.17 -28.44 -4.90
CA ALA A 37 -10.93 -28.13 -3.69
C ALA A 37 -10.35 -28.81 -2.45
N GLU A 38 -9.94 -30.08 -2.55
CA GLU A 38 -9.28 -30.82 -1.45
C GLU A 38 -7.94 -30.19 -1.09
N GLY A 39 -7.14 -29.74 -2.06
CA GLY A 39 -5.91 -29.00 -1.84
C GLY A 39 -6.14 -27.68 -1.10
N GLN A 40 -7.13 -26.89 -1.54
CA GLN A 40 -7.52 -25.66 -0.87
C GLN A 40 -8.01 -25.92 0.56
N MET A 41 -8.85 -26.92 0.77
CA MET A 41 -9.31 -27.31 2.09
C MET A 41 -8.17 -27.72 3.03
N THR A 42 -7.19 -28.47 2.51
CA THR A 42 -6.03 -28.90 3.28
C THR A 42 -5.20 -27.69 3.75
N GLY A 43 -4.92 -26.75 2.86
CA GLY A 43 -4.22 -25.51 3.21
C GLY A 43 -5.00 -24.68 4.23
N MET A 44 -6.31 -24.49 4.04
CA MET A 44 -7.15 -23.77 5.00
C MET A 44 -7.15 -24.42 6.38
N ARG A 45 -7.25 -25.76 6.45
CA ARG A 45 -7.17 -26.49 7.72
C ARG A 45 -5.81 -26.27 8.40
N ALA A 46 -4.72 -26.32 7.65
CA ALA A 46 -3.38 -26.08 8.18
C ALA A 46 -3.24 -24.65 8.75
N ILE A 47 -3.74 -23.63 8.02
CA ILE A 47 -3.73 -22.24 8.50
C ILE A 47 -4.58 -22.08 9.77
N LEU A 48 -5.78 -22.66 9.81
CA LEU A 48 -6.66 -22.60 10.98
C LEU A 48 -6.02 -23.31 12.18
N GLN A 49 -5.42 -24.49 12.00
CA GLN A 49 -4.70 -25.20 13.04
C GLN A 49 -3.51 -24.41 13.57
N PHE A 50 -2.71 -23.83 12.67
CA PHE A 50 -1.61 -22.94 13.04
C PHE A 50 -2.10 -21.75 13.86
N ALA A 51 -3.15 -21.06 13.37
CA ALA A 51 -3.72 -19.91 14.08
C ALA A 51 -4.26 -20.28 15.47
N TYR A 52 -4.87 -21.45 15.62
CA TYR A 52 -5.36 -21.97 16.89
C TYR A 52 -4.20 -22.25 17.86
N LEU A 53 -3.16 -22.93 17.41
CA LEU A 53 -2.01 -23.28 18.24
C LEU A 53 -1.20 -22.05 18.68
N HIS A 54 -1.11 -21.02 17.82
CA HIS A 54 -0.33 -19.81 18.06
C HIS A 54 -1.18 -18.56 18.37
N GLN A 55 -2.44 -18.74 18.76
CA GLN A 55 -3.38 -17.63 18.94
C GLN A 55 -2.89 -16.52 19.88
N GLY A 56 -2.19 -16.89 20.95
CA GLY A 56 -1.66 -15.92 21.92
C GLY A 56 -0.57 -15.05 21.33
N GLU A 57 0.37 -15.67 20.62
CA GLU A 57 1.48 -14.98 19.94
C GLU A 57 0.97 -14.07 18.82
N ILE A 58 0.05 -14.57 18.00
CA ILE A 58 -0.57 -13.82 16.90
C ILE A 58 -1.30 -12.59 17.45
N LYS A 59 -2.16 -12.77 18.46
CA LYS A 59 -2.89 -11.66 19.09
C LYS A 59 -1.94 -10.61 19.65
N LYS A 60 -0.87 -11.03 20.34
CA LYS A 60 0.13 -10.13 20.89
C LYS A 60 0.85 -9.37 19.81
N MET A 61 1.35 -10.06 18.78
CA MET A 61 2.08 -9.46 17.65
C MET A 61 1.24 -8.41 16.91
N VAL A 62 -0.01 -8.74 16.59
CA VAL A 62 -0.94 -7.82 15.93
C VAL A 62 -1.25 -6.61 16.83
N ALA A 63 -1.52 -6.84 18.12
CA ALA A 63 -1.82 -5.75 19.05
C ALA A 63 -0.61 -4.81 19.23
N ASP A 64 0.59 -5.34 19.38
CA ASP A 64 1.81 -4.54 19.53
C ASP A 64 2.12 -3.75 18.25
N GLY A 65 2.02 -4.37 17.08
CA GLY A 65 2.19 -3.70 15.81
C GLY A 65 1.19 -2.55 15.61
N ARG A 66 -0.09 -2.77 15.94
CA ARG A 66 -1.12 -1.72 15.87
C ARG A 66 -0.88 -0.57 16.86
N LYS A 67 -0.41 -0.85 18.06
CA LYS A 67 0.00 0.20 19.01
C LYS A 67 1.10 1.08 18.45
N VAL A 68 2.09 0.49 17.76
CA VAL A 68 3.16 1.24 17.10
C VAL A 68 2.61 2.17 16.03
N LEU A 69 1.67 1.70 15.17
CA LEU A 69 1.03 2.54 14.15
C LEU A 69 0.31 3.73 14.76
N VAL A 70 -0.52 3.48 15.77
CA VAL A 70 -1.35 4.51 16.43
C VAL A 70 -0.52 5.50 17.23
N SER A 71 0.60 5.06 17.82
CA SER A 71 1.46 5.93 18.64
C SER A 71 2.23 6.99 17.87
N GLY A 72 2.27 6.91 16.53
CA GLY A 72 3.11 7.74 15.69
C GLY A 72 4.62 7.45 15.79
N LYS A 73 5.01 6.39 16.53
CA LYS A 73 6.41 5.94 16.70
C LYS A 73 6.83 4.89 15.66
N ALA A 74 5.98 4.58 14.68
CA ALA A 74 6.33 3.71 13.58
C ALA A 74 7.50 4.27 12.77
N ASN A 75 8.10 3.42 11.93
CA ASN A 75 9.19 3.83 11.04
C ASN A 75 8.88 5.21 10.41
N PRO A 76 9.80 6.18 10.55
CA PRO A 76 9.62 7.51 9.99
C PRO A 76 9.57 7.53 8.45
N LYS A 77 10.05 6.47 7.79
CA LYS A 77 10.02 6.34 6.33
C LYS A 77 8.92 5.39 5.90
N VAL A 78 8.24 5.75 4.81
CA VAL A 78 7.27 4.91 4.10
C VAL A 78 7.75 4.79 2.66
N SER A 79 7.93 3.55 2.20
CA SER A 79 8.16 3.28 0.79
C SER A 79 6.86 3.53 0.03
N ILE A 80 6.93 4.40 -0.96
CA ILE A 80 5.79 4.72 -1.82
C ILE A 80 5.96 4.22 -3.25
N GLN A 81 7.16 3.73 -3.58
CA GLN A 81 7.45 2.95 -4.77
C GLN A 81 8.42 1.83 -4.40
N SER A 82 8.17 0.63 -4.89
CA SER A 82 8.99 -0.54 -4.58
C SER A 82 9.07 -1.50 -5.76
N GLU A 83 10.07 -2.34 -5.76
CA GLU A 83 10.30 -3.36 -6.76
C GLU A 83 10.65 -4.71 -6.13
N HIS A 84 10.40 -5.78 -6.85
CA HIS A 84 10.96 -7.07 -6.53
C HIS A 84 12.42 -7.14 -7.00
N ALA A 85 13.33 -7.44 -6.08
CA ALA A 85 14.75 -7.56 -6.35
C ALA A 85 15.26 -8.97 -6.08
N SER A 86 16.28 -9.39 -6.85
CA SER A 86 16.98 -10.64 -6.60
C SER A 86 17.81 -10.54 -5.31
N ASN A 87 17.85 -11.62 -4.56
CA ASN A 87 18.78 -11.81 -3.43
C ASN A 87 20.05 -12.58 -3.84
N GLY A 88 20.26 -12.81 -5.13
CA GLY A 88 21.37 -13.60 -5.68
C GLY A 88 21.18 -15.11 -5.60
N GLN A 89 20.06 -15.59 -5.07
CA GLN A 89 19.75 -17.02 -5.00
C GLN A 89 18.94 -17.46 -6.22
N LYS A 90 19.08 -18.72 -6.57
CA LYS A 90 18.22 -19.40 -7.55
C LYS A 90 17.15 -20.18 -6.79
N LEU A 91 15.97 -20.27 -7.36
CA LEU A 91 14.89 -21.10 -6.83
C LEU A 91 14.76 -22.36 -7.70
N SER A 92 14.88 -23.53 -7.09
CA SER A 92 14.61 -24.81 -7.75
C SER A 92 13.24 -25.31 -7.33
N ILE A 93 12.38 -25.57 -8.31
CA ILE A 93 11.00 -26.03 -8.10
C ILE A 93 10.83 -27.37 -8.80
N THR A 94 10.37 -28.38 -8.07
CA THR A 94 9.99 -29.65 -8.67
C THR A 94 8.55 -29.55 -9.16
N LEU A 95 8.36 -29.73 -10.47
CA LEU A 95 7.08 -29.64 -11.15
C LEU A 95 6.83 -30.92 -11.93
N LEU A 96 5.56 -31.31 -12.06
CA LEU A 96 5.15 -32.37 -12.96
C LEU A 96 5.25 -31.87 -14.42
N SER A 97 6.08 -32.54 -15.22
CA SER A 97 6.14 -32.30 -16.67
C SER A 97 4.91 -32.91 -17.34
N TYR A 98 4.13 -32.12 -18.02
CA TYR A 98 2.99 -32.61 -18.81
C TYR A 98 3.41 -33.40 -20.07
N THR A 99 4.65 -33.19 -20.53
CA THR A 99 5.16 -33.88 -21.73
C THR A 99 5.60 -35.32 -21.41
N THR A 100 6.26 -35.48 -20.27
CA THR A 100 6.83 -36.80 -19.87
C THR A 100 5.99 -37.47 -18.77
N ASN A 101 5.05 -36.76 -18.16
CA ASN A 101 4.28 -37.17 -16.99
C ASN A 101 5.14 -37.62 -15.80
N THR A 102 6.32 -36.97 -15.66
CA THR A 102 7.28 -37.24 -14.60
C THR A 102 7.70 -35.93 -13.93
N ASP A 103 8.18 -36.03 -12.70
CA ASP A 103 8.75 -34.89 -12.00
C ASP A 103 9.99 -34.35 -12.73
N THR A 104 10.06 -33.05 -12.88
CA THR A 104 11.19 -32.33 -13.43
C THR A 104 11.54 -31.14 -12.56
N VAL A 105 12.82 -30.80 -12.50
CA VAL A 105 13.29 -29.63 -11.73
C VAL A 105 13.45 -28.45 -12.67
N VAL A 106 12.71 -27.39 -12.37
CA VAL A 106 12.84 -26.10 -13.06
C VAL A 106 13.64 -25.15 -12.19
N VAL A 107 14.74 -24.60 -12.75
CA VAL A 107 15.57 -23.62 -12.06
C VAL A 107 15.20 -22.21 -12.51
N VAL A 108 14.68 -21.42 -11.58
CA VAL A 108 14.41 -20.00 -11.79
C VAL A 108 15.68 -19.23 -11.46
N ASN A 109 16.36 -18.73 -12.49
CA ASN A 109 17.65 -18.04 -12.34
C ASN A 109 17.49 -16.58 -11.86
N ASP A 110 16.37 -15.95 -12.17
CA ASP A 110 16.04 -14.58 -11.75
C ASP A 110 14.95 -14.62 -10.68
N TYR A 111 15.26 -15.27 -9.55
CA TYR A 111 14.36 -15.28 -8.40
C TYR A 111 14.46 -13.98 -7.62
N ARG A 112 13.32 -13.28 -7.44
CA ARG A 112 13.23 -11.94 -6.87
C ARG A 112 12.36 -11.92 -5.61
N PRO A 113 12.80 -12.52 -4.50
CA PRO A 113 11.99 -12.61 -3.27
C PRO A 113 12.05 -11.35 -2.39
N VAL A 114 12.98 -10.44 -2.66
CA VAL A 114 13.17 -9.24 -1.84
C VAL A 114 12.34 -8.10 -2.37
N VAL A 115 11.64 -7.44 -1.47
CA VAL A 115 10.99 -6.16 -1.77
C VAL A 115 11.94 -5.05 -1.40
N LYS A 116 12.32 -4.25 -2.39
CA LYS A 116 13.23 -3.12 -2.24
C LYS A 116 12.47 -1.82 -2.49
N SER A 117 12.63 -0.86 -1.57
CA SER A 117 12.13 0.49 -1.80
C SER A 117 12.94 1.17 -2.91
N ILE A 118 12.22 1.76 -3.86
CA ILE A 118 12.78 2.63 -4.90
C ILE A 118 12.66 4.09 -4.46
N TYR A 119 11.53 4.45 -3.84
CA TYR A 119 11.28 5.80 -3.41
C TYR A 119 10.61 5.83 -2.04
N ASP A 120 11.29 6.46 -1.08
CA ASP A 120 10.80 6.64 0.29
C ASP A 120 10.37 8.08 0.53
N VAL A 121 9.34 8.26 1.34
CA VAL A 121 9.00 9.57 1.91
C VAL A 121 9.13 9.53 3.43
N THR A 122 9.59 10.65 4.01
CA THR A 122 9.48 10.83 5.45
C THR A 122 8.01 10.99 5.81
N LYS A 123 7.51 10.15 6.69
CA LYS A 123 6.13 10.16 7.14
C LYS A 123 5.81 11.49 7.82
N PRO A 124 4.90 12.31 7.27
CA PRO A 124 4.52 13.57 7.89
C PRO A 124 3.67 13.32 9.15
N ALA A 125 3.45 14.34 9.97
CA ALA A 125 2.52 14.28 11.08
C ALA A 125 1.07 14.05 10.61
N GLY A 126 0.75 14.55 9.41
CA GLY A 126 -0.53 14.35 8.75
C GLY A 126 -0.61 15.12 7.45
N TYR A 127 -1.81 15.11 6.89
CA TYR A 127 -2.14 15.80 5.65
C TYR A 127 -3.32 16.74 5.86
N LEU A 128 -3.33 17.85 5.14
CA LEU A 128 -4.47 18.74 5.02
C LEU A 128 -5.15 18.44 3.68
N VAL A 129 -6.39 18.03 3.77
CA VAL A 129 -7.23 17.72 2.60
C VAL A 129 -8.28 18.82 2.49
N PRO A 130 -8.47 19.43 1.30
CA PRO A 130 -9.48 20.47 1.10
C PRO A 130 -10.86 19.96 1.45
N ALA A 131 -11.55 20.64 2.38
CA ALA A 131 -12.87 20.22 2.86
C ALA A 131 -13.96 20.31 1.77
N GLU A 132 -13.78 21.18 0.78
CA GLU A 132 -14.70 21.37 -0.34
C GLU A 132 -14.55 20.29 -1.43
N ASN A 133 -13.42 19.55 -1.45
CA ASN A 133 -13.19 18.51 -2.45
C ASN A 133 -14.01 17.25 -2.12
N LYS A 134 -15.18 17.15 -2.74
CA LYS A 134 -16.14 16.06 -2.49
C LYS A 134 -15.55 14.67 -2.74
N LYS A 135 -14.69 14.49 -3.76
CA LYS A 135 -14.08 13.19 -4.08
C LYS A 135 -13.12 12.75 -2.98
N LEU A 136 -12.26 13.64 -2.50
CA LEU A 136 -11.35 13.36 -1.39
C LEU A 136 -12.11 13.13 -0.10
N MET A 137 -13.15 13.91 0.17
CA MET A 137 -13.98 13.73 1.38
C MET A 137 -14.75 12.41 1.36
N ASP A 138 -15.29 12.00 0.21
CA ASP A 138 -15.92 10.69 0.05
C ASP A 138 -14.93 9.54 0.31
N TRP A 139 -13.69 9.64 -0.22
CA TRP A 139 -12.63 8.70 0.08
C TRP A 139 -12.31 8.62 1.58
N VAL A 140 -12.19 9.77 2.26
CA VAL A 140 -11.95 9.84 3.71
C VAL A 140 -13.06 9.12 4.49
N GLN A 141 -14.30 9.36 4.12
CA GLN A 141 -15.48 8.76 4.79
C GLN A 141 -15.57 7.25 4.52
N ARG A 142 -15.42 6.82 3.27
CA ARG A 142 -15.46 5.39 2.90
C ARG A 142 -14.39 4.57 3.61
N HIS A 143 -13.21 5.15 3.81
CA HIS A 143 -12.15 4.51 4.54
C HIS A 143 -12.23 4.70 6.06
N ALA A 144 -13.26 5.37 6.58
CA ALA A 144 -13.45 5.67 7.99
C ALA A 144 -12.14 6.19 8.63
N LEU A 145 -11.51 7.18 8.00
CA LEU A 145 -10.29 7.80 8.49
C LEU A 145 -10.60 8.72 9.66
N THR A 146 -9.73 8.71 10.66
CA THR A 146 -9.78 9.71 11.73
C THR A 146 -9.27 11.05 11.18
N TYR A 147 -10.03 12.09 11.35
CA TYR A 147 -9.66 13.46 10.99
C TYR A 147 -10.19 14.47 12.00
N SER A 148 -9.69 15.70 11.95
CA SER A 148 -10.14 16.82 12.77
C SER A 148 -10.08 18.12 11.97
N THR A 149 -10.68 19.19 12.50
CA THR A 149 -10.41 20.55 12.02
C THR A 149 -8.93 20.87 12.25
N PHE A 150 -8.29 21.46 11.25
CA PHE A 150 -6.89 21.85 11.39
C PHE A 150 -6.76 23.10 12.27
N LYS A 151 -5.90 23.01 13.27
CA LYS A 151 -5.47 24.18 14.06
C LYS A 151 -3.98 24.36 13.85
N ASN A 152 -3.60 25.43 13.17
CA ASN A 152 -2.19 25.73 12.96
C ASN A 152 -1.51 25.99 14.31
N GLN A 153 -0.46 25.24 14.59
CA GLN A 153 0.27 25.31 15.85
C GLN A 153 1.73 25.69 15.57
N LYS A 154 2.30 26.49 16.49
CA LYS A 154 3.72 26.80 16.48
C LYS A 154 4.54 25.50 16.50
N GLY A 155 5.43 25.31 15.49
CA GLY A 155 6.23 24.10 15.35
C GLY A 155 5.81 23.15 14.23
N TYR A 156 4.73 23.45 13.49
CA TYR A 156 4.44 22.76 12.23
C TYR A 156 5.15 23.42 11.05
N LYS A 157 5.61 22.58 10.12
CA LYS A 157 6.04 22.94 8.76
C LYS A 157 4.98 22.41 7.81
N ILE A 158 4.42 23.29 6.97
CA ILE A 158 3.44 22.91 5.95
C ILE A 158 4.11 23.01 4.60
N GLU A 159 3.99 21.95 3.80
CA GLU A 159 4.57 21.83 2.46
C GLU A 159 3.48 21.52 1.44
N GLN A 160 3.69 22.01 0.23
CA GLN A 160 2.83 21.78 -0.92
C GLN A 160 3.66 21.34 -2.11
N TYR A 161 3.21 20.33 -2.81
CA TYR A 161 3.83 19.91 -4.06
C TYR A 161 3.39 20.79 -5.24
N THR A 162 4.34 21.08 -6.13
CA THR A 162 4.08 21.58 -7.49
C THR A 162 4.28 20.44 -8.45
N ILE A 163 3.33 20.20 -9.36
CA ILE A 163 3.44 19.16 -10.40
C ILE A 163 4.33 19.70 -11.53
N LYS A 164 5.46 19.06 -11.77
CA LYS A 164 6.44 19.50 -12.79
C LYS A 164 6.20 18.84 -14.14
N SER A 165 5.99 17.55 -14.13
CA SER A 165 5.64 16.75 -15.31
C SER A 165 4.81 15.53 -14.88
N ILE A 166 4.19 14.89 -15.86
CA ILE A 166 3.45 13.64 -15.62
C ILE A 166 4.14 12.58 -16.48
N ASP A 167 4.89 11.71 -15.82
CA ASP A 167 5.52 10.54 -16.39
C ASP A 167 4.69 9.29 -16.09
N SER A 168 5.20 8.13 -16.49
CA SER A 168 4.61 6.84 -16.20
C SER A 168 5.65 5.82 -15.76
N ILE A 169 5.23 4.82 -15.01
CA ILE A 169 6.04 3.66 -14.64
C ILE A 169 5.24 2.38 -14.92
N ASP A 170 5.98 1.30 -15.18
CA ASP A 170 5.41 -0.06 -15.20
C ASP A 170 5.24 -0.52 -13.74
N PHE A 171 4.00 -0.84 -13.38
CA PHE A 171 3.65 -1.43 -12.10
C PHE A 171 2.90 -2.73 -12.37
N GLU A 172 3.55 -3.87 -12.19
CA GLU A 172 2.99 -5.22 -12.40
C GLU A 172 2.37 -5.43 -13.81
N ARG A 173 3.01 -4.85 -14.85
CA ARG A 173 2.60 -4.81 -16.26
C ARG A 173 1.49 -3.81 -16.60
N ASP A 174 1.03 -3.03 -15.62
CA ASP A 174 0.16 -1.90 -15.86
C ASP A 174 0.98 -0.61 -15.90
N ILE A 175 0.69 0.25 -16.87
CA ILE A 175 1.33 1.55 -16.97
C ILE A 175 0.52 2.54 -16.13
N ILE A 176 1.11 2.96 -15.01
CA ILE A 176 0.49 3.91 -14.10
C ILE A 176 1.17 5.28 -14.14
N ILE A 177 0.44 6.30 -13.72
CA ILE A 177 0.93 7.69 -13.65
C ILE A 177 2.00 7.81 -12.55
N ASN A 178 3.11 8.48 -12.88
CA ASN A 178 4.22 8.80 -11.97
C ASN A 178 4.60 10.27 -12.09
N PRO A 179 3.89 11.20 -11.44
CA PRO A 179 4.18 12.63 -11.55
C PRO A 179 5.53 12.99 -10.96
N GLN A 180 6.26 13.89 -11.62
CA GLN A 180 7.42 14.54 -11.02
C GLN A 180 6.95 15.76 -10.23
N VAL A 181 7.36 15.85 -8.98
CA VAL A 181 6.89 16.88 -8.06
C VAL A 181 8.04 17.59 -7.36
N GLU A 182 7.80 18.83 -7.00
CA GLU A 182 8.71 19.63 -6.19
C GLU A 182 8.00 20.07 -4.90
N ALA A 183 8.58 19.74 -3.75
CA ALA A 183 8.06 20.15 -2.45
C ALA A 183 8.49 21.58 -2.12
N ASN A 184 7.53 22.45 -1.84
CA ASN A 184 7.76 23.84 -1.48
C ASN A 184 7.09 24.16 -0.15
N ALA A 185 7.62 25.13 0.59
CA ALA A 185 6.94 25.65 1.76
C ALA A 185 5.59 26.24 1.33
N TYR A 186 4.53 25.89 2.06
CA TYR A 186 3.23 26.51 1.83
C TYR A 186 3.23 27.95 2.36
N THR A 187 2.89 28.90 1.51
CA THR A 187 2.91 30.35 1.81
C THR A 187 1.50 30.95 1.89
N GLY A 188 0.45 30.16 1.63
CA GLY A 188 -0.94 30.62 1.70
C GLY A 188 -1.46 30.76 3.13
N THR A 189 -2.62 31.36 3.25
CA THR A 189 -3.39 31.39 4.49
C THR A 189 -4.33 30.21 4.53
N ILE A 190 -4.48 29.59 5.69
CA ILE A 190 -5.45 28.50 5.93
C ILE A 190 -6.55 29.10 6.81
N GLY A 191 -7.74 29.27 6.22
CA GLY A 191 -8.94 29.68 6.93
C GLY A 191 -9.53 28.54 7.77
N GLU A 192 -10.39 28.90 8.69
CA GLU A 192 -11.15 27.90 9.46
C GLU A 192 -12.12 27.16 8.55
N GLY A 193 -11.99 25.82 8.52
CA GLY A 193 -12.85 24.97 7.69
C GLY A 193 -12.37 24.73 6.26
N ASP A 194 -11.31 25.41 5.77
CA ASP A 194 -10.77 25.19 4.43
C ASP A 194 -10.24 23.76 4.26
N TYR A 195 -9.67 23.21 5.32
CA TYR A 195 -9.03 21.91 5.32
C TYR A 195 -9.43 21.07 6.53
N ILE A 196 -9.54 19.78 6.32
CA ILE A 196 -9.49 18.78 7.38
C ILE A 196 -8.05 18.28 7.57
N PHE A 197 -7.68 17.97 8.81
CA PHE A 197 -6.40 17.37 9.15
C PHE A 197 -6.55 15.87 9.37
N ILE A 198 -5.84 15.07 8.58
CA ILE A 198 -5.77 13.62 8.71
C ILE A 198 -4.42 13.25 9.31
N PRO A 199 -4.35 12.88 10.60
CA PRO A 199 -3.10 12.47 11.23
C PRO A 199 -2.61 11.13 10.67
N THR A 200 -1.29 10.96 10.53
CA THR A 200 -0.70 9.66 10.20
C THR A 200 -0.52 8.76 11.43
N ALA A 201 -0.67 9.29 12.64
CA ALA A 201 -0.70 8.54 13.89
C ALA A 201 -2.09 7.90 14.11
N GLN A 202 -2.48 7.00 13.21
CA GLN A 202 -3.70 6.21 13.27
C GLN A 202 -3.46 4.83 12.65
N LEU A 203 -4.37 3.89 12.86
CA LEU A 203 -4.23 2.53 12.35
C LEU A 203 -4.00 2.49 10.82
N LYS A 204 -4.70 3.35 10.10
CA LYS A 204 -4.61 3.48 8.63
C LYS A 204 -3.55 4.49 8.17
N GLY A 205 -2.65 4.93 9.07
CA GLY A 205 -1.70 6.01 8.78
C GLY A 205 -0.77 5.74 7.60
N ASN A 206 -0.30 4.51 7.41
CA ASN A 206 0.53 4.17 6.25
C ASN A 206 -0.29 4.18 4.95
N MET A 207 -1.54 3.71 4.99
CA MET A 207 -2.46 3.82 3.85
C MET A 207 -2.70 5.28 3.46
N VAL A 208 -2.86 6.17 4.45
CA VAL A 208 -3.02 7.61 4.20
C VAL A 208 -1.80 8.18 3.47
N VAL A 209 -0.59 7.79 3.87
CA VAL A 209 0.64 8.21 3.16
C VAL A 209 0.63 7.70 1.73
N LEU A 210 0.43 6.40 1.52
CA LEU A 210 0.39 5.82 0.17
C LEU A 210 -0.65 6.49 -0.72
N ALA A 211 -1.83 6.77 -0.19
CA ALA A 211 -2.92 7.34 -0.96
C ALA A 211 -2.70 8.83 -1.33
N LEU A 212 -2.13 9.62 -0.42
CA LEU A 212 -2.06 11.08 -0.57
C LEU A 212 -0.72 11.61 -1.10
N GLU A 213 0.32 10.77 -1.17
CA GLU A 213 1.57 11.14 -1.84
C GLU A 213 1.41 11.00 -3.36
N PRO A 214 1.57 12.10 -4.14
CA PRO A 214 1.30 12.06 -5.58
C PRO A 214 2.27 11.16 -6.36
N LYS A 215 3.46 10.89 -5.83
CA LYS A 215 4.44 9.96 -6.43
C LYS A 215 4.22 8.50 -6.04
N SER A 216 3.24 8.20 -5.21
CA SER A 216 2.98 6.83 -4.80
C SER A 216 2.44 5.99 -5.97
N GLU A 217 3.00 4.81 -6.18
CA GLU A 217 2.48 3.82 -7.13
C GLU A 217 1.07 3.34 -6.78
N LEU A 218 0.65 3.58 -5.52
CA LEU A 218 -0.69 3.30 -4.99
C LEU A 218 -1.44 4.60 -4.61
N GLY A 219 -1.00 5.73 -5.16
CA GLY A 219 -1.58 7.03 -4.88
C GLY A 219 -2.98 7.18 -5.49
N LEU A 220 -3.84 7.99 -4.86
CA LEU A 220 -5.18 8.26 -5.41
C LEU A 220 -5.12 8.76 -6.85
N VAL A 221 -4.07 9.51 -7.20
CA VAL A 221 -3.87 10.09 -8.53
C VAL A 221 -3.66 9.06 -9.65
N THR A 222 -3.34 7.80 -9.30
CA THR A 222 -3.22 6.72 -10.28
C THR A 222 -4.59 6.22 -10.77
N TYR A 223 -5.66 6.60 -10.05
CA TYR A 223 -7.03 6.24 -10.43
C TYR A 223 -7.70 7.33 -11.25
N PRO A 224 -8.44 7.00 -12.32
CA PRO A 224 -9.09 7.98 -13.19
C PRO A 224 -9.99 8.98 -12.44
N LEU A 225 -10.61 8.54 -11.34
CA LEU A 225 -11.47 9.39 -10.50
C LEU A 225 -10.75 10.62 -9.96
N PHE A 226 -9.45 10.52 -9.70
CA PHE A 226 -8.62 11.56 -9.09
C PHE A 226 -7.58 12.16 -10.04
N ALA A 227 -7.62 11.82 -11.33
CA ALA A 227 -6.65 12.31 -12.31
C ALA A 227 -6.67 13.84 -12.45
N ASP A 228 -7.80 14.48 -12.18
CA ASP A 228 -7.97 15.94 -12.19
C ASP A 228 -7.21 16.69 -11.07
N LEU A 229 -6.68 15.96 -10.07
CA LEU A 229 -5.79 16.52 -9.06
C LEU A 229 -4.39 16.82 -9.59
N LEU A 230 -4.01 16.24 -10.74
CA LEU A 230 -2.71 16.43 -11.37
C LEU A 230 -2.83 17.39 -12.57
N LYS A 231 -2.27 18.59 -12.41
CA LYS A 231 -2.16 19.55 -13.52
C LYS A 231 -0.74 20.11 -13.54
N ILE A 232 -0.08 19.95 -14.67
CA ILE A 232 1.31 20.39 -14.85
C ILE A 232 1.41 21.90 -14.62
N GLY A 233 2.39 22.30 -13.82
CA GLY A 233 2.61 23.68 -13.41
C GLY A 233 1.76 24.14 -12.21
N GLU A 234 0.71 23.41 -11.84
CA GLU A 234 -0.17 23.77 -10.71
C GLU A 234 0.28 23.14 -9.39
N LYS A 235 -0.31 23.64 -8.32
CA LYS A 235 -0.12 23.15 -6.95
C LYS A 235 -1.03 21.95 -6.69
N PHE A 236 -0.46 20.89 -6.13
CA PHE A 236 -1.24 19.76 -5.65
C PHE A 236 -2.12 20.20 -4.47
N PRO A 237 -3.42 19.87 -4.44
CA PRO A 237 -4.34 20.46 -3.46
C PRO A 237 -4.14 19.95 -2.03
N VAL A 238 -3.53 18.78 -1.86
CA VAL A 238 -3.27 18.21 -0.53
C VAL A 238 -1.94 18.73 0.00
N LEU A 239 -1.92 19.20 1.26
CA LEU A 239 -0.74 19.73 1.91
C LEU A 239 -0.17 18.71 2.90
N ARG A 240 1.14 18.70 3.06
CA ARG A 240 1.85 17.89 4.07
C ARG A 240 2.12 18.72 5.32
N VAL A 241 1.89 18.13 6.47
CA VAL A 241 2.17 18.75 7.77
C VAL A 241 3.22 17.92 8.50
N SER A 242 4.39 18.51 8.72
CA SER A 242 5.49 17.89 9.47
C SER A 242 5.73 18.64 10.77
N LYS A 243 6.23 17.97 11.81
CA LYS A 243 6.76 18.62 13.00
C LYS A 243 8.17 19.14 12.67
N LYS A 244 8.49 20.35 13.16
CA LYS A 244 9.85 20.91 13.11
C LYS A 244 10.78 20.15 14.03
#